data_a32e56bdbad50978abfebefddace0644
#
_entry.id   a32e56bdbad50978abfebefddace0644
#
_cell.length_a   1.000
_cell.length_b   1.000
_cell.length_c   1.000
_cell.angle_alpha   90.00
_cell.angle_beta   90.00
_cell.angle_gamma   90.00
#
_symmetry.space_group_name_H-M   'P 1'
#
loop_
_entity.id
_entity.type
_entity.pdbx_description
1 polymer ?
#
loop_
_entity_poly.entity_id
_entity_poly.type
_entity_poly.pdbx_seq_one_letter_code
_entity_poly.pdbx_strand_id
1 'polypeptide(L)'
;MANERQSFALVPHDWHSTDYVAEWIVRDAARDAERRPLLRQMLSLAPFPRDAELDVLDVGAGYGVVSEEALRAFSAARITLQDYSQPMLAQARQRLADHSDRLRYILCDLTDPSWPQQVGGPFDLAVSAIALHNLRDPEKIFSCYRAIHDLLRPGGYFVNCDRFVEGIAPHLAELRESGFARVECPWQVPPRAIVVASRAVG
;
A
#
# COMPACT_ATOMS: atom_id res chain seq x y z
N MET A 1 19.54 -28.42 -30.83
CA MET A 1 19.89 -27.15 -30.18
C MET A 1 18.91 -26.94 -29.03
N ALA A 2 19.37 -27.25 -27.81
CA ALA A 2 18.57 -27.18 -26.59
C ALA A 2 18.45 -25.71 -26.15
N ASN A 3 17.21 -25.29 -26.01
CA ASN A 3 16.86 -23.93 -25.55
C ASN A 3 17.08 -23.86 -24.02
N GLU A 4 18.20 -23.35 -23.59
CA GLU A 4 18.47 -23.04 -22.19
C GLU A 4 17.50 -21.96 -21.72
N ARG A 5 16.39 -22.37 -21.13
CA ARG A 5 15.59 -21.50 -20.27
C ARG A 5 16.41 -21.25 -19.02
N GLN A 6 17.15 -20.14 -18.99
CA GLN A 6 17.73 -19.64 -17.76
C GLN A 6 16.58 -19.39 -16.77
N SER A 7 16.46 -20.30 -15.82
CA SER A 7 15.68 -20.12 -14.62
C SER A 7 16.34 -18.97 -13.83
N PHE A 8 15.81 -17.75 -13.98
CA PHE A 8 16.10 -16.68 -13.03
C PHE A 8 15.52 -17.11 -11.69
N ALA A 9 16.32 -17.79 -10.88
CA ALA A 9 16.00 -17.96 -9.47
C ALA A 9 15.79 -16.55 -8.90
N LEU A 10 14.55 -16.26 -8.53
CA LEU A 10 14.20 -15.01 -7.85
C LEU A 10 15.01 -14.99 -6.55
N VAL A 11 16.07 -14.17 -6.52
CA VAL A 11 16.80 -13.92 -5.28
C VAL A 11 15.78 -13.36 -4.28
N PRO A 12 15.61 -14.01 -3.12
CA PRO A 12 14.67 -13.51 -2.13
C PRO A 12 15.04 -12.08 -1.76
N HIS A 13 14.04 -11.20 -1.72
CA HIS A 13 14.24 -9.83 -1.26
C HIS A 13 14.62 -9.85 0.23
N ASP A 14 15.77 -9.28 0.58
CA ASP A 14 16.18 -9.11 1.97
C ASP A 14 15.86 -7.69 2.45
N TRP A 15 14.58 -7.49 2.78
CA TRP A 15 14.09 -6.19 3.25
C TRP A 15 14.61 -5.78 4.64
N HIS A 16 15.31 -6.66 5.36
CA HIS A 16 15.96 -6.36 6.64
C HIS A 16 17.40 -5.90 6.46
N SER A 17 18.00 -6.10 5.29
CA SER A 17 19.33 -5.62 4.96
C SER A 17 19.30 -4.15 4.55
N THR A 18 20.08 -3.32 5.25
CA THR A 18 20.23 -1.89 4.90
C THR A 18 20.86 -1.71 3.52
N ASP A 19 21.88 -2.51 3.18
CA ASP A 19 22.59 -2.43 1.91
C ASP A 19 21.67 -2.85 0.75
N TYR A 20 20.94 -3.96 0.92
CA TYR A 20 19.98 -4.41 -0.07
C TYR A 20 18.89 -3.34 -0.34
N VAL A 21 18.33 -2.75 0.73
CA VAL A 21 17.31 -1.71 0.63
C VAL A 21 17.87 -0.47 -0.07
N ALA A 22 19.08 -0.03 0.25
CA ALA A 22 19.71 1.11 -0.40
C ALA A 22 19.89 0.89 -1.91
N GLU A 23 20.42 -0.26 -2.32
CA GLU A 23 20.57 -0.63 -3.73
C GLU A 23 19.22 -0.76 -4.44
N TRP A 24 18.22 -1.33 -3.77
CA TRP A 24 16.88 -1.48 -4.31
C TRP A 24 16.22 -0.12 -4.56
N ILE A 25 16.33 0.83 -3.62
CA ILE A 25 15.79 2.20 -3.75
C ILE A 25 16.41 2.91 -4.96
N VAL A 26 17.73 2.82 -5.17
CA VAL A 26 18.39 3.43 -6.34
C VAL A 26 17.80 2.90 -7.65
N ARG A 27 17.59 1.59 -7.75
CA ARG A 27 16.97 0.95 -8.93
C ARG A 27 15.49 1.32 -9.10
N ASP A 28 14.77 1.44 -7.99
CA ASP A 28 13.34 1.74 -8.00
C ASP A 28 13.06 3.22 -8.29
N ALA A 29 13.89 4.13 -7.77
CA ALA A 29 13.80 5.57 -8.04
C ALA A 29 13.94 5.91 -9.54
N ALA A 30 14.67 5.11 -10.31
CA ALA A 30 14.75 5.26 -11.77
C ALA A 30 13.38 5.09 -12.47
N ARG A 31 12.41 4.45 -11.81
CA ARG A 31 11.05 4.23 -12.31
C ARG A 31 10.04 5.24 -11.78
N ASP A 32 10.45 6.20 -10.96
CA ASP A 32 9.54 7.18 -10.34
C ASP A 32 8.76 7.98 -11.37
N ALA A 33 9.37 8.36 -12.51
CA ALA A 33 8.71 9.09 -13.56
C ALA A 33 7.49 8.35 -14.15
N GLU A 34 7.56 7.03 -14.25
CA GLU A 34 6.45 6.20 -14.74
C GLU A 34 5.43 5.90 -13.64
N ARG A 35 5.89 5.71 -12.40
CA ARG A 35 5.05 5.28 -11.28
C ARG A 35 4.24 6.42 -10.68
N ARG A 36 4.81 7.59 -10.48
CA ARG A 36 4.14 8.72 -9.81
C ARG A 36 2.82 9.14 -10.46
N PRO A 37 2.68 9.22 -11.81
CA PRO A 37 1.39 9.48 -12.43
C PRO A 37 0.30 8.46 -12.02
N LEU A 38 0.65 7.18 -11.93
CA LEU A 38 -0.26 6.12 -11.52
C LEU A 38 -0.66 6.24 -10.04
N LEU A 39 0.29 6.59 -9.15
CA LEU A 39 -0.01 6.83 -7.74
C LEU A 39 -0.92 8.05 -7.55
N ARG A 40 -0.75 9.12 -8.32
CA ARG A 40 -1.65 10.28 -8.31
C ARG A 40 -3.04 9.91 -8.80
N GLN A 41 -3.14 9.11 -9.87
CA GLN A 41 -4.41 8.56 -10.33
C GLN A 41 -5.06 7.72 -9.24
N MET A 42 -4.32 6.82 -8.59
CA MET A 42 -4.79 6.02 -7.45
C MET A 42 -5.39 6.90 -6.34
N LEU A 43 -4.65 7.92 -5.90
CA LEU A 43 -5.10 8.83 -4.84
C LEU A 43 -6.31 9.68 -5.24
N SER A 44 -6.42 10.06 -6.53
CA SER A 44 -7.56 10.84 -7.03
C SER A 44 -8.89 10.07 -7.03
N LEU A 45 -8.84 8.75 -6.83
CA LEU A 45 -10.04 7.90 -6.72
C LEU A 45 -10.65 7.90 -5.31
N ALA A 46 -9.92 8.42 -4.31
CA ALA A 46 -10.46 8.66 -2.97
C ALA A 46 -11.25 9.99 -3.00
N PRO A 47 -12.57 9.98 -2.70
CA PRO A 47 -13.44 11.14 -2.93
C PRO A 47 -13.40 12.17 -1.78
N PHE A 48 -12.19 12.50 -1.35
CA PHE A 48 -11.98 13.47 -0.29
C PHE A 48 -11.54 14.83 -0.85
N PRO A 49 -11.99 15.96 -0.27
CA PRO A 49 -11.46 17.28 -0.56
C PRO A 49 -9.95 17.37 -0.28
N ARG A 50 -9.26 18.20 -1.05
CA ARG A 50 -7.80 18.37 -0.91
C ARG A 50 -7.36 18.84 0.48
N ASP A 51 -8.18 19.64 1.13
CA ASP A 51 -7.95 20.25 2.44
C ASP A 51 -8.61 19.50 3.60
N ALA A 52 -9.18 18.31 3.32
CA ALA A 52 -9.77 17.48 4.35
C ALA A 52 -8.72 17.03 5.38
N GLU A 53 -9.06 17.11 6.67
CA GLU A 53 -8.29 16.51 7.73
C GLU A 53 -8.51 15.00 7.74
N LEU A 54 -7.61 14.25 7.13
CA LEU A 54 -7.70 12.80 6.97
C LEU A 54 -6.68 12.09 7.84
N ASP A 55 -7.10 11.02 8.50
CA ASP A 55 -6.20 10.00 9.01
C ASP A 55 -6.00 8.93 7.94
N VAL A 56 -4.79 8.83 7.40
CA VAL A 56 -4.43 7.93 6.31
C VAL A 56 -3.52 6.81 6.80
N LEU A 57 -3.79 5.58 6.41
CA LEU A 57 -2.91 4.43 6.61
C LEU A 57 -2.24 4.05 5.29
N ASP A 58 -0.91 4.07 5.24
CA ASP A 58 -0.11 3.56 4.12
C ASP A 58 0.40 2.16 4.49
N VAL A 59 -0.17 1.12 3.85
CA VAL A 59 0.09 -0.29 4.14
C VAL A 59 1.21 -0.81 3.26
N GLY A 60 2.32 -1.23 3.88
CA GLY A 60 3.54 -1.59 3.17
C GLY A 60 4.18 -0.35 2.53
N ALA A 61 4.34 0.70 3.32
CA ALA A 61 4.72 2.04 2.87
C ALA A 61 6.12 2.12 2.22
N GLY A 62 6.98 1.12 2.47
CA GLY A 62 8.35 1.12 1.98
C GLY A 62 9.12 2.38 2.38
N TYR A 63 9.77 3.00 1.41
CA TYR A 63 10.51 4.25 1.61
C TYR A 63 9.66 5.53 1.39
N GLY A 64 8.31 5.42 1.50
CA GLY A 64 7.38 6.53 1.65
C GLY A 64 6.93 7.24 0.38
N VAL A 65 7.02 6.63 -0.81
CA VAL A 65 6.62 7.28 -2.07
C VAL A 65 5.12 7.53 -2.16
N VAL A 66 4.31 6.58 -1.70
CA VAL A 66 2.84 6.73 -1.67
C VAL A 66 2.45 7.82 -0.67
N SER A 67 3.03 7.78 0.52
CA SER A 67 2.83 8.80 1.55
C SER A 67 3.21 10.21 1.06
N GLU A 68 4.32 10.35 0.30
CA GLU A 68 4.72 11.63 -0.30
C GLU A 68 3.67 12.17 -1.27
N GLU A 69 3.13 11.32 -2.15
CA GLU A 69 2.06 11.73 -3.07
C GLU A 69 0.74 11.98 -2.33
N ALA A 70 0.44 11.24 -1.25
CA ALA A 70 -0.74 11.47 -0.41
C ALA A 70 -0.69 12.83 0.32
N LEU A 71 0.47 13.23 0.86
CA LEU A 71 0.68 14.56 1.45
C LEU A 71 0.50 15.70 0.44
N ARG A 72 0.82 15.44 -0.85
CA ARG A 72 0.58 16.41 -1.94
C ARG A 72 -0.88 16.47 -2.35
N ALA A 73 -1.57 15.31 -2.34
CA ALA A 73 -2.98 15.21 -2.71
C ALA A 73 -3.88 15.81 -1.62
N PHE A 74 -3.57 15.56 -0.35
CA PHE A 74 -4.37 15.94 0.81
C PHE A 74 -3.54 16.78 1.78
N SER A 75 -3.68 18.09 1.71
CA SER A 75 -2.79 19.06 2.37
C SER A 75 -2.87 19.04 3.89
N ALA A 76 -3.97 18.57 4.50
CA ALA A 76 -4.16 18.46 5.93
C ALA A 76 -4.12 17.02 6.47
N ALA A 77 -3.75 16.04 5.63
CA ALA A 77 -3.70 14.64 6.03
C ALA A 77 -2.60 14.36 7.07
N ARG A 78 -2.90 13.46 8.01
CA ARG A 78 -1.96 12.77 8.88
C ARG A 78 -1.78 11.35 8.39
N ILE A 79 -0.56 10.87 8.28
CA ILE A 79 -0.30 9.56 7.67
C ILE A 79 0.41 8.64 8.67
N THR A 80 -0.13 7.45 8.85
CA THR A 80 0.53 6.34 9.51
C THR A 80 1.16 5.46 8.44
N LEU A 81 2.48 5.37 8.42
CA LEU A 81 3.25 4.50 7.54
C LEU A 81 3.52 3.18 8.26
N GLN A 82 2.99 2.10 7.73
CA GLN A 82 3.26 0.75 8.22
C GLN A 82 4.20 0.03 7.24
N ASP A 83 5.26 -0.57 7.74
CA ASP A 83 6.11 -1.50 7.01
C ASP A 83 6.79 -2.46 7.99
N TYR A 84 7.20 -3.65 7.52
CA TYR A 84 7.94 -4.59 8.35
C TYR A 84 9.47 -4.43 8.22
N SER A 85 9.92 -3.60 7.29
CA SER A 85 11.33 -3.28 7.04
C SER A 85 11.76 -2.03 7.78
N GLN A 86 12.57 -2.19 8.83
CA GLN A 86 13.19 -1.06 9.54
C GLN A 86 14.05 -0.18 8.62
N PRO A 87 14.88 -0.74 7.69
CA PRO A 87 15.63 0.07 6.73
C PRO A 87 14.73 0.90 5.80
N MET A 88 13.59 0.35 5.33
CA MET A 88 12.62 1.09 4.50
C MET A 88 12.04 2.27 5.28
N LEU A 89 11.57 2.05 6.51
CA LEU A 89 11.04 3.13 7.35
C LEU A 89 12.08 4.19 7.70
N ALA A 90 13.36 3.81 7.84
CA ALA A 90 14.44 4.77 8.03
C ALA A 90 14.59 5.69 6.80
N GLN A 91 14.53 5.15 5.59
CA GLN A 91 14.55 5.91 4.34
C GLN A 91 13.29 6.78 4.18
N ALA A 92 12.10 6.26 4.57
CA ALA A 92 10.87 7.06 4.57
C ALA A 92 10.98 8.28 5.51
N ARG A 93 11.57 8.13 6.70
CA ARG A 93 11.81 9.26 7.62
C ARG A 93 12.69 10.34 7.01
N GLN A 94 13.73 9.95 6.27
CA GLN A 94 14.61 10.90 5.59
C GLN A 94 13.87 11.61 4.44
N ARG A 95 13.15 10.85 3.62
CA ARG A 95 12.38 11.37 2.47
C ARG A 95 11.32 12.39 2.89
N LEU A 96 10.65 12.15 4.00
CA LEU A 96 9.47 12.88 4.46
C LEU A 96 9.76 13.81 5.65
N ALA A 97 11.04 14.15 5.89
CA ALA A 97 11.47 14.91 7.06
C ALA A 97 10.73 16.26 7.22
N ASP A 98 10.41 16.95 6.12
CA ASP A 98 9.70 18.23 6.11
C ASP A 98 8.23 18.14 6.59
N HIS A 99 7.71 16.91 6.76
CA HIS A 99 6.33 16.64 7.16
C HIS A 99 6.25 15.83 8.46
N SER A 100 7.32 15.76 9.23
CA SER A 100 7.48 14.87 10.39
C SER A 100 6.40 15.05 11.46
N ASP A 101 5.82 16.23 11.58
CA ASP A 101 4.73 16.58 12.50
C ASP A 101 3.39 15.89 12.18
N ARG A 102 3.23 15.39 10.95
CA ARG A 102 2.02 14.73 10.44
C ARG A 102 2.19 13.24 10.18
N LEU A 103 3.34 12.67 10.56
CA LEU A 103 3.70 11.30 10.22
C LEU A 103 3.94 10.44 11.45
N ARG A 104 3.41 9.24 11.40
CA ARG A 104 3.67 8.17 12.36
C ARG A 104 4.20 6.94 11.63
N TYR A 105 5.25 6.32 12.14
CA TYR A 105 5.92 5.17 11.53
C TYR A 105 5.77 3.96 12.44
N ILE A 106 5.18 2.90 11.94
CA ILE A 106 4.90 1.66 12.67
C ILE A 106 5.64 0.51 12.01
N LEU A 107 6.57 -0.07 12.76
CA LEU A 107 7.29 -1.28 12.37
C LEU A 107 6.49 -2.49 12.81
N CYS A 108 5.78 -3.13 11.90
CA CYS A 108 5.06 -4.37 12.18
C CYS A 108 4.88 -5.21 10.91
N ASP A 109 4.76 -6.52 11.09
CA ASP A 109 4.54 -7.48 10.01
C ASP A 109 3.04 -7.70 9.79
N LEU A 110 2.57 -7.55 8.55
CA LEU A 110 1.17 -7.80 8.17
C LEU A 110 0.73 -9.25 8.38
N THR A 111 1.68 -10.18 8.55
CA THR A 111 1.38 -11.59 8.87
C THR A 111 1.17 -11.83 10.37
N ASP A 112 1.52 -10.87 11.23
CA ASP A 112 1.21 -10.91 12.66
C ASP A 112 -0.27 -10.53 12.88
N PRO A 113 -1.11 -11.39 13.48
CA PRO A 113 -2.52 -11.06 13.71
C PRO A 113 -2.75 -9.81 14.55
N SER A 114 -1.75 -9.34 15.29
CA SER A 114 -1.84 -8.12 16.13
C SER A 114 -1.48 -6.82 15.39
N TRP A 115 -1.11 -6.88 14.10
CA TRP A 115 -0.73 -5.69 13.35
C TRP A 115 -1.81 -4.58 13.34
N PRO A 116 -3.13 -4.89 13.29
CA PRO A 116 -4.15 -3.84 13.32
C PRO A 116 -4.13 -3.03 14.62
N GLN A 117 -3.88 -3.69 15.76
CA GLN A 117 -3.78 -3.01 17.06
C GLN A 117 -2.52 -2.14 17.12
N GLN A 118 -1.42 -2.54 16.47
CA GLN A 118 -0.17 -1.78 16.45
C GLN A 118 -0.29 -0.50 15.62
N VAL A 119 -0.99 -0.54 14.48
CA VAL A 119 -1.23 0.66 13.67
C VAL A 119 -2.30 1.57 14.30
N GLY A 120 -3.23 1.00 15.06
CA GLY A 120 -4.33 1.74 15.68
C GLY A 120 -5.40 2.12 14.66
N GLY A 121 -5.92 3.31 14.72
CA GLY A 121 -7.02 3.81 13.88
C GLY A 121 -8.15 4.38 14.74
N PRO A 122 -9.36 4.59 14.19
CA PRO A 122 -9.76 4.31 12.82
C PRO A 122 -9.22 5.32 11.80
N PHE A 123 -9.17 4.92 10.52
CA PHE A 123 -8.68 5.73 9.40
C PHE A 123 -9.80 6.13 8.44
N ASP A 124 -9.63 7.26 7.75
CA ASP A 124 -10.52 7.71 6.68
C ASP A 124 -10.15 7.07 5.34
N LEU A 125 -8.85 6.87 5.13
CA LEU A 125 -8.29 6.33 3.91
C LEU A 125 -7.19 5.33 4.25
N ALA A 126 -7.25 4.13 3.67
CA ALA A 126 -6.13 3.22 3.60
C ALA A 126 -5.62 3.16 2.16
N VAL A 127 -4.30 3.20 1.99
CA VAL A 127 -3.65 3.08 0.69
C VAL A 127 -2.59 1.99 0.72
N SER A 128 -2.36 1.33 -0.42
CA SER A 128 -1.25 0.40 -0.58
C SER A 128 -0.79 0.42 -2.04
N ALA A 129 0.52 0.35 -2.29
CA ALA A 129 1.01 0.22 -3.65
C ALA A 129 2.21 -0.71 -3.75
N ILE A 130 2.11 -1.72 -4.64
CA ILE A 130 3.20 -2.68 -4.91
C ILE A 130 3.72 -3.35 -3.62
N ALA A 131 2.84 -3.64 -2.69
CA ALA A 131 3.19 -4.14 -1.36
C ALA A 131 2.55 -5.51 -1.04
N LEU A 132 1.23 -5.62 -1.09
CA LEU A 132 0.51 -6.80 -0.61
C LEU A 132 0.84 -8.08 -1.39
N HIS A 133 1.12 -7.99 -2.69
CA HIS A 133 1.54 -9.15 -3.49
C HIS A 133 2.84 -9.81 -2.97
N ASN A 134 3.67 -9.10 -2.20
CA ASN A 134 4.88 -9.65 -1.59
C ASN A 134 4.60 -10.67 -0.48
N LEU A 135 3.38 -10.71 0.05
CA LEU A 135 2.94 -11.75 0.99
C LEU A 135 2.89 -13.14 0.32
N ARG A 136 2.76 -13.22 -1.01
CA ARG A 136 2.81 -14.45 -1.85
C ARG A 136 1.81 -15.54 -1.47
N ASP A 137 0.91 -15.26 -0.57
CA ASP A 137 -0.07 -16.16 -0.01
C ASP A 137 -1.43 -15.45 -0.06
N PRO A 138 -2.39 -15.93 -0.87
CA PRO A 138 -3.72 -15.32 -0.99
C PRO A 138 -4.43 -15.17 0.38
N GLU A 139 -4.33 -16.18 1.26
CA GLU A 139 -4.99 -16.10 2.57
C GLU A 139 -4.43 -14.98 3.45
N LYS A 140 -3.12 -14.73 3.38
CA LYS A 140 -2.49 -13.60 4.07
C LYS A 140 -2.95 -12.25 3.50
N ILE A 141 -3.02 -12.15 2.16
CA ILE A 141 -3.52 -10.95 1.48
C ILE A 141 -4.98 -10.70 1.87
N PHE A 142 -5.79 -11.72 1.87
CA PHE A 142 -7.22 -11.67 2.22
C PHE A 142 -7.44 -11.33 3.69
N SER A 143 -6.59 -11.85 4.59
CA SER A 143 -6.58 -11.44 5.99
C SER A 143 -6.27 -9.94 6.14
N CYS A 144 -5.35 -9.39 5.32
CA CYS A 144 -5.09 -7.94 5.32
C CYS A 144 -6.32 -7.14 4.85
N TYR A 145 -7.09 -7.62 3.86
CA TYR A 145 -8.29 -6.90 3.41
C TYR A 145 -9.34 -6.81 4.52
N ARG A 146 -9.59 -7.91 5.26
CA ARG A 146 -10.50 -7.91 6.42
C ARG A 146 -10.04 -6.93 7.50
N ALA A 147 -8.76 -6.97 7.84
CA ALA A 147 -8.19 -6.07 8.84
C ALA A 147 -8.26 -4.59 8.39
N ILE A 148 -7.98 -4.28 7.12
CA ILE A 148 -8.09 -2.93 6.57
C ILE A 148 -9.54 -2.44 6.62
N HIS A 149 -10.52 -3.30 6.28
CA HIS A 149 -11.93 -2.95 6.41
C HIS A 149 -12.27 -2.52 7.84
N ASP A 150 -11.83 -3.27 8.85
CA ASP A 150 -12.14 -2.99 10.25
C ASP A 150 -11.43 -1.74 10.78
N LEU A 151 -10.26 -1.41 10.23
CA LEU A 151 -9.49 -0.21 10.56
C LEU A 151 -10.07 1.08 9.94
N LEU A 152 -10.95 0.97 8.93
CA LEU A 152 -11.56 2.14 8.32
C LEU A 152 -12.77 2.64 9.12
N ARG A 153 -12.99 3.95 9.13
CA ARG A 153 -14.25 4.56 9.59
C ARG A 153 -15.41 4.15 8.68
N PRO A 154 -16.66 4.18 9.15
CA PRO A 154 -17.82 4.16 8.26
C PRO A 154 -17.66 5.25 7.17
N GLY A 155 -17.86 4.88 5.90
CA GLY A 155 -17.62 5.75 4.75
C GLY A 155 -16.15 5.88 4.33
N GLY A 156 -15.22 5.23 5.02
CA GLY A 156 -13.79 5.23 4.68
C GLY A 156 -13.48 4.41 3.43
N TYR A 157 -12.33 4.68 2.82
CA TYR A 157 -11.90 4.10 1.55
C TYR A 157 -10.60 3.32 1.67
N PHE A 158 -10.51 2.23 0.92
CA PHE A 158 -9.26 1.52 0.63
C PHE A 158 -8.96 1.63 -0.86
N VAL A 159 -7.75 2.09 -1.21
CA VAL A 159 -7.27 2.17 -2.59
C VAL A 159 -5.95 1.44 -2.70
N ASN A 160 -5.92 0.40 -3.55
CA ASN A 160 -4.74 -0.45 -3.74
C ASN A 160 -4.32 -0.46 -5.21
N CYS A 161 -3.06 -0.12 -5.48
CA CYS A 161 -2.43 -0.24 -6.79
C CYS A 161 -1.37 -1.34 -6.75
N ASP A 162 -1.71 -2.56 -7.19
CA ASP A 162 -0.83 -3.70 -7.00
C ASP A 162 -0.76 -4.62 -8.23
N ARG A 163 0.04 -5.69 -8.09
CA ARG A 163 0.19 -6.78 -9.06
C ARG A 163 -0.71 -7.94 -8.67
N PHE A 164 -1.65 -8.27 -9.54
CA PHE A 164 -2.61 -9.36 -9.36
C PHE A 164 -2.24 -10.48 -10.35
N VAL A 165 -1.19 -11.25 -10.01
CA VAL A 165 -0.56 -12.21 -10.94
C VAL A 165 -1.53 -13.33 -11.34
N GLU A 166 -2.36 -13.79 -10.42
CA GLU A 166 -3.39 -14.82 -10.65
C GLU A 166 -4.72 -14.23 -11.14
N GLY A 167 -4.72 -12.94 -11.50
CA GLY A 167 -5.90 -12.20 -11.90
C GLY A 167 -6.54 -11.44 -10.75
N ILE A 168 -7.40 -10.49 -11.11
CA ILE A 168 -8.02 -9.58 -10.13
C ILE A 168 -9.31 -10.12 -9.51
N ALA A 169 -10.00 -11.04 -10.20
CA ALA A 169 -11.34 -11.47 -9.80
C ALA A 169 -11.43 -12.06 -8.38
N PRO A 170 -10.51 -12.94 -7.93
CA PRO A 170 -10.51 -13.43 -6.55
C PRO A 170 -10.39 -12.30 -5.52
N HIS A 171 -9.53 -11.29 -5.78
CA HIS A 171 -9.33 -10.16 -4.89
C HIS A 171 -10.58 -9.27 -4.78
N LEU A 172 -11.29 -9.04 -5.89
CA LEU A 172 -12.54 -8.28 -5.86
C LEU A 172 -13.65 -9.04 -5.12
N ALA A 173 -13.69 -10.38 -5.22
CA ALA A 173 -14.63 -11.20 -4.47
C ALA A 173 -14.33 -11.12 -2.97
N GLU A 174 -13.09 -11.35 -2.57
CA GLU A 174 -12.67 -11.31 -1.16
C GLU A 174 -12.90 -9.93 -0.51
N LEU A 175 -12.66 -8.84 -1.22
CA LEU A 175 -12.97 -7.50 -0.70
C LEU A 175 -14.46 -7.34 -0.38
N ARG A 176 -15.37 -7.90 -1.22
CA ARG A 176 -16.80 -7.89 -0.92
C ARG A 176 -17.12 -8.78 0.28
N GLU A 177 -16.53 -9.96 0.37
CA GLU A 177 -16.68 -10.89 1.48
C GLU A 177 -16.12 -10.31 2.79
N SER A 178 -15.08 -9.47 2.70
CA SER A 178 -14.52 -8.72 3.83
C SER A 178 -15.45 -7.60 4.35
N GLY A 179 -16.59 -7.33 3.69
CA GLY A 179 -17.59 -6.38 4.15
C GLY A 179 -17.57 -5.01 3.45
N PHE A 180 -16.68 -4.79 2.46
CA PHE A 180 -16.71 -3.55 1.69
C PHE A 180 -18.01 -3.43 0.87
N ALA A 181 -18.72 -2.32 1.03
CA ALA A 181 -20.01 -2.07 0.40
C ALA A 181 -19.88 -1.79 -1.11
N ARG A 182 -18.79 -1.17 -1.53
CA ARG A 182 -18.46 -0.91 -2.92
C ARG A 182 -17.06 -1.43 -3.21
N VAL A 183 -16.90 -2.16 -4.33
CA VAL A 183 -15.61 -2.68 -4.78
C VAL A 183 -15.53 -2.55 -6.29
N GLU A 184 -14.56 -1.79 -6.78
CA GLU A 184 -14.37 -1.45 -8.18
C GLU A 184 -12.91 -1.63 -8.61
N CYS A 185 -12.71 -1.83 -9.91
CA CYS A 185 -11.40 -1.83 -10.57
C CYS A 185 -11.39 -0.79 -11.69
N PRO A 186 -11.16 0.50 -11.37
CA PRO A 186 -11.26 1.58 -12.35
C PRO A 186 -10.10 1.62 -13.35
N TRP A 187 -8.99 0.93 -13.07
CA TRP A 187 -7.86 0.82 -13.97
C TRP A 187 -7.22 -0.55 -13.90
N GLN A 188 -6.91 -1.12 -15.07
CA GLN A 188 -6.22 -2.40 -15.17
C GLN A 188 -5.34 -2.46 -16.43
N VAL A 189 -4.07 -2.82 -16.22
CA VAL A 189 -3.10 -3.22 -17.26
C VAL A 189 -2.33 -4.42 -16.69
N PRO A 190 -2.76 -5.64 -17.01
CA PRO A 190 -2.22 -6.85 -16.37
C PRO A 190 -0.69 -6.91 -16.42
N PRO A 191 -0.04 -7.36 -15.33
CA PRO A 191 -0.64 -7.86 -14.09
C PRO A 191 -1.07 -6.78 -13.09
N ARG A 192 -0.95 -5.47 -13.41
CA ARG A 192 -1.26 -4.36 -12.51
C ARG A 192 -2.70 -3.90 -12.61
N ALA A 193 -3.27 -3.51 -11.47
CA ALA A 193 -4.58 -2.89 -11.41
C ALA A 193 -4.67 -1.90 -10.23
N ILE A 194 -5.64 -0.99 -10.30
CA ILE A 194 -6.07 -0.19 -9.15
C ILE A 194 -7.43 -0.71 -8.72
N VAL A 195 -7.55 -1.04 -7.45
CA VAL A 195 -8.79 -1.42 -6.79
C VAL A 195 -9.19 -0.32 -5.83
N VAL A 196 -10.48 0.01 -5.85
CA VAL A 196 -11.10 0.94 -4.89
C VAL A 196 -12.19 0.18 -4.15
N ALA A 197 -12.14 0.22 -2.84
CA ALA A 197 -13.18 -0.35 -1.98
C ALA A 197 -13.61 0.67 -0.93
N SER A 198 -14.89 0.70 -0.55
CA SER A 198 -15.36 1.59 0.50
C SER A 198 -16.20 0.85 1.54
N ARG A 199 -16.02 1.23 2.80
CA ARG A 199 -16.86 0.80 3.90
C ARG A 199 -18.20 1.52 3.84
N ALA A 200 -19.29 0.83 4.21
CA ALA A 200 -20.62 1.44 4.28
C ALA A 200 -20.61 2.69 5.18
N VAL A 201 -21.38 3.69 4.80
CA VAL A 201 -21.74 4.81 5.68
C VAL A 201 -22.69 4.25 6.73
N GLY A 202 -22.38 4.36 8.00
CA GLY A 202 -23.21 3.87 9.09
C GLY A 202 -24.55 4.60 9.24
#